data_5ddec3ec8c8d769bcf25c9000dbe0fb7
#
_entry.id   5ddec3ec8c8d769bcf25c9000dbe0fb7
#
_cell.length_a   1.000
_cell.length_b   1.000
_cell.length_c   1.000
_cell.angle_alpha   90.00
_cell.angle_beta   90.00
_cell.angle_gamma   90.00
#
_symmetry.space_group_name_H-M   'P 1'
#
loop_
_entity.id
_entity.type
_entity.pdbx_description
1 polymer ?
#
loop_
_entity_poly.entity_id
_entity_poly.type
_entity_poly.pdbx_seq_one_letter_code
_entity_poly.pdbx_strand_id
1 'polypeptide(L)'
;MKITKLTTYIVPPRWLFLKIETDQGVSGWGEPVLEGHAETLASKISELQDFLIGENPMNIEDMWKKIYRNGCYRGGPVLMSALSGIDIALWDIKGKVYGQPIHQLLGGPVRDRIRSYRWTGGDRPSSLIEGVISLRDEGFDAVKFN
;
A
#
# COMPACT_ATOMS: atom_id res chain seq x y z
N MET A 1 -9.73 -21.50 -1.62
CA MET A 1 -8.80 -20.67 -0.83
C MET A 1 -9.64 -19.71 -0.01
N LYS A 2 -9.30 -19.56 1.27
CA LYS A 2 -9.99 -18.67 2.21
C LYS A 2 -8.99 -17.88 3.02
N ILE A 3 -9.31 -16.64 3.33
CA ILE A 3 -8.53 -15.81 4.24
C ILE A 3 -8.67 -16.38 5.65
N THR A 4 -7.56 -16.57 6.35
CA THR A 4 -7.53 -17.16 7.70
C THR A 4 -7.04 -16.19 8.76
N LYS A 5 -6.21 -15.18 8.38
CA LYS A 5 -5.63 -14.26 9.34
C LYS A 5 -5.22 -12.95 8.68
N LEU A 6 -5.40 -11.86 9.43
CA LEU A 6 -4.80 -10.55 9.15
C LEU A 6 -3.83 -10.22 10.28
N THR A 7 -2.65 -9.72 9.94
CA THR A 7 -1.65 -9.27 10.92
C THR A 7 -1.10 -7.93 10.49
N THR A 8 -1.13 -6.96 11.39
CA THR A 8 -0.54 -5.63 11.16
C THR A 8 0.82 -5.53 11.87
N TYR A 9 1.75 -4.84 11.24
CA TYR A 9 3.10 -4.59 11.74
C TYR A 9 3.37 -3.09 11.70
N ILE A 10 3.46 -2.46 12.86
CA ILE A 10 3.87 -1.07 12.98
C ILE A 10 5.39 -1.02 13.03
N VAL A 11 5.99 -0.34 12.07
CA VAL A 11 7.43 -0.22 11.92
C VAL A 11 7.83 1.26 12.03
N PRO A 12 8.58 1.64 13.07
CA PRO A 12 9.05 3.02 13.20
C PRO A 12 9.86 3.48 11.97
N PRO A 13 9.84 4.79 11.65
CA PRO A 13 9.14 5.84 12.39
C PRO A 13 7.65 6.01 12.00
N ARG A 14 7.15 5.40 10.90
CA ARG A 14 5.82 5.77 10.38
C ARG A 14 5.10 4.70 9.57
N TRP A 15 5.70 3.53 9.34
CA TRP A 15 5.12 2.52 8.46
C TRP A 15 4.16 1.59 9.18
N LEU A 16 3.15 1.18 8.44
CA LEU A 16 2.26 0.09 8.82
C LEU A 16 2.20 -0.89 7.65
N PHE A 17 2.52 -2.15 7.91
CA PHE A 17 2.35 -3.23 6.95
C PHE A 17 1.22 -4.16 7.38
N LEU A 18 0.48 -4.66 6.39
CA LEU A 18 -0.56 -5.65 6.56
C LEU A 18 -0.14 -6.94 5.85
N LYS A 19 -0.22 -8.07 6.57
CA LYS A 19 -0.12 -9.41 6.01
C LYS A 19 -1.49 -10.08 6.06
N ILE A 20 -1.96 -10.59 4.93
CA ILE A 20 -3.16 -11.43 4.81
C ILE A 20 -2.71 -12.86 4.51
N GLU A 21 -3.14 -13.82 5.32
CA GLU A 21 -2.79 -15.25 5.20
C GLU A 21 -4.01 -16.06 4.76
N THR A 22 -3.76 -17.14 4.02
CA THR A 22 -4.80 -18.03 3.51
C THR A 22 -4.63 -19.46 3.99
N ASP A 23 -5.68 -20.26 3.92
CA ASP A 23 -5.71 -21.69 4.23
C ASP A 23 -4.86 -22.55 3.28
N GLN A 24 -4.36 -21.98 2.17
CA GLN A 24 -3.48 -22.65 1.22
C GLN A 24 -2.01 -22.25 1.36
N GLY A 25 -1.64 -21.55 2.43
CA GLY A 25 -0.26 -21.13 2.70
C GLY A 25 0.24 -19.95 1.85
N VAL A 26 -0.58 -19.44 0.93
CA VAL A 26 -0.28 -18.20 0.21
C VAL A 26 -0.61 -17.01 1.09
N SER A 27 0.28 -16.02 1.12
CA SER A 27 0.04 -14.77 1.84
C SER A 27 0.36 -13.56 0.97
N GLY A 28 -0.36 -12.46 1.20
CA GLY A 28 -0.12 -11.18 0.54
C GLY A 28 0.20 -10.07 1.52
N TRP A 29 0.94 -9.09 1.02
CA TRP A 29 1.36 -7.92 1.76
C TRP A 29 0.75 -6.65 1.19
N GLY A 30 0.35 -5.76 2.07
CA GLY A 30 -0.11 -4.41 1.73
C GLY A 30 0.45 -3.37 2.69
N GLU A 31 0.40 -2.12 2.29
CA GLU A 31 0.85 -0.99 3.10
C GLU A 31 -0.30 0.01 3.28
N PRO A 32 -1.13 -0.13 4.33
CA PRO A 32 -2.15 0.84 4.67
C PRO A 32 -1.49 2.08 5.31
N VAL A 33 -1.24 3.10 4.51
CA VAL A 33 -0.54 4.30 4.98
C VAL A 33 -1.50 5.46 5.23
N LEU A 34 -1.37 6.04 6.42
CA LEU A 34 -1.79 7.39 6.78
C LEU A 34 -0.76 7.90 7.79
N GLU A 35 0.15 8.75 7.34
CA GLU A 35 1.30 9.21 8.14
C GLU A 35 0.85 9.80 9.48
N GLY A 36 1.52 9.38 10.56
CA GLY A 36 1.17 9.78 11.93
C GLY A 36 -0.01 9.05 12.56
N HIS A 37 -0.69 8.13 11.84
CA HIS A 37 -1.90 7.45 12.30
C HIS A 37 -1.84 5.91 12.17
N ALA A 38 -0.65 5.31 12.31
CA ALA A 38 -0.47 3.87 12.15
C ALA A 38 -1.33 3.04 13.12
N GLU A 39 -1.43 3.45 14.39
CA GLU A 39 -2.27 2.80 15.40
C GLU A 39 -3.76 2.85 15.02
N THR A 40 -4.23 4.01 14.54
CA THR A 40 -5.62 4.20 14.08
C THR A 40 -5.94 3.25 12.92
N LEU A 41 -5.01 3.10 11.98
CA LEU A 41 -5.18 2.20 10.84
C LEU A 41 -5.12 0.73 11.24
N ALA A 42 -4.23 0.35 12.17
CA ALA A 42 -4.16 -1.00 12.70
C ALA A 42 -5.49 -1.38 13.38
N SER A 43 -6.06 -0.47 14.18
CA SER A 43 -7.38 -0.63 14.79
C SER A 43 -8.48 -0.76 13.73
N LYS A 44 -8.46 0.11 12.70
CA LYS A 44 -9.46 0.03 11.61
C LYS A 44 -9.38 -1.27 10.82
N ILE A 45 -8.20 -1.80 10.56
CA ILE A 45 -8.02 -3.10 9.91
C ILE A 45 -8.57 -4.21 10.79
N SER A 46 -8.34 -4.14 12.11
CA SER A 46 -8.92 -5.11 13.05
C SER A 46 -10.45 -5.11 13.04
N GLU A 47 -11.10 -3.95 12.95
CA GLU A 47 -12.56 -3.86 12.81
C GLU A 47 -13.07 -4.47 11.49
N LEU A 48 -12.26 -4.42 10.43
CA LEU A 48 -12.65 -4.90 9.11
C LEU A 48 -12.40 -6.40 8.92
N GLN A 49 -11.67 -7.07 9.82
CA GLN A 49 -11.30 -8.47 9.62
C GLN A 49 -12.51 -9.41 9.55
N ASP A 50 -13.62 -9.13 10.26
CA ASP A 50 -14.82 -9.95 10.24
C ASP A 50 -15.50 -9.99 8.85
N PHE A 51 -15.23 -9.01 7.98
CA PHE A 51 -15.68 -9.00 6.59
C PHE A 51 -14.77 -9.79 5.65
N LEU A 52 -13.60 -10.19 6.13
CA LEU A 52 -12.53 -10.78 5.30
C LEU A 52 -12.25 -12.23 5.68
N ILE A 53 -12.28 -12.56 6.97
CA ILE A 53 -11.99 -13.92 7.44
C ILE A 53 -13.03 -14.90 6.87
N GLY A 54 -12.52 -15.99 6.25
CA GLY A 54 -13.35 -17.00 5.58
C GLY A 54 -13.72 -16.68 4.13
N GLU A 55 -13.54 -15.45 3.67
CA GLU A 55 -13.81 -15.03 2.29
C GLU A 55 -12.73 -15.53 1.31
N ASN A 56 -13.10 -15.61 0.04
CA ASN A 56 -12.16 -15.94 -1.02
C ASN A 56 -11.35 -14.71 -1.44
N PRO A 57 -10.02 -14.66 -1.20
CA PRO A 57 -9.19 -13.50 -1.52
C PRO A 57 -9.14 -13.16 -3.02
N MET A 58 -9.62 -14.04 -3.90
CA MET A 58 -9.64 -13.78 -5.34
C MET A 58 -10.78 -12.83 -5.75
N ASN A 59 -11.80 -12.64 -4.89
CA ASN A 59 -12.97 -11.79 -5.13
C ASN A 59 -12.69 -10.33 -4.68
N ILE A 60 -11.62 -9.74 -5.19
CA ILE A 60 -11.09 -8.43 -4.74
C ILE A 60 -12.14 -7.33 -4.83
N GLU A 61 -12.81 -7.20 -5.98
CA GLU A 61 -13.84 -6.17 -6.21
C GLU A 61 -15.05 -6.30 -5.28
N ASP A 62 -15.48 -7.52 -4.98
CA ASP A 62 -16.59 -7.77 -4.07
C ASP A 62 -16.21 -7.34 -2.64
N MET A 63 -15.02 -7.74 -2.17
CA MET A 63 -14.53 -7.34 -0.85
C MET A 63 -14.33 -5.82 -0.76
N TRP A 64 -13.76 -5.20 -1.80
CA TRP A 64 -13.62 -3.75 -1.87
C TRP A 64 -14.98 -3.06 -1.69
N LYS A 65 -16.01 -3.51 -2.43
CA LYS A 65 -17.36 -2.93 -2.36
C LYS A 65 -18.03 -3.16 -1.01
N LYS A 66 -17.88 -4.36 -0.43
CA LYS A 66 -18.39 -4.69 0.90
C LYS A 66 -17.80 -3.76 1.96
N ILE A 67 -16.48 -3.60 1.98
CA ILE A 67 -15.79 -2.72 2.94
C ILE A 67 -16.20 -1.26 2.74
N TYR A 68 -16.19 -0.76 1.50
CA TYR A 68 -16.53 0.62 1.21
C TYR A 68 -17.97 0.97 1.59
N ARG A 69 -18.90 0.01 1.44
CA ARG A 69 -20.33 0.21 1.70
C ARG A 69 -20.77 -0.23 3.09
N ASN A 70 -19.87 -0.71 3.92
CA ASN A 70 -20.15 -1.25 5.25
C ASN A 70 -20.87 -0.27 6.20
N GLY A 71 -20.79 1.02 5.97
CA GLY A 71 -21.42 2.04 6.82
C GLY A 71 -22.17 3.11 6.04
N CYS A 72 -22.95 3.91 6.79
CA CYS A 72 -23.62 5.09 6.23
C CYS A 72 -22.60 6.15 5.79
N TYR A 73 -21.50 6.30 6.55
CA TYR A 73 -20.42 7.25 6.26
C TYR A 73 -19.32 6.54 5.48
N ARG A 74 -19.17 6.89 4.20
CA ARG A 74 -18.24 6.25 3.28
C ARG A 74 -17.04 7.14 3.01
N GLY A 75 -15.88 6.50 2.74
CA GLY A 75 -14.65 7.21 2.39
C GLY A 75 -13.93 7.79 3.61
N GLY A 76 -13.21 8.89 3.38
CA GLY A 76 -12.33 9.51 4.36
C GLY A 76 -10.96 8.83 4.45
N PRO A 77 -9.95 9.52 4.99
CA PRO A 77 -8.57 9.06 4.92
C PRO A 77 -8.34 7.72 5.67
N VAL A 78 -8.96 7.52 6.82
CA VAL A 78 -8.76 6.30 7.62
C VAL A 78 -9.33 5.08 6.89
N LEU A 79 -10.60 5.11 6.46
CA LEU A 79 -11.21 3.98 5.76
C LEU A 79 -10.52 3.70 4.44
N MET A 80 -10.23 4.74 3.64
CA MET A 80 -9.63 4.55 2.32
C MET A 80 -8.19 4.04 2.40
N SER A 81 -7.40 4.47 3.39
CA SER A 81 -6.05 3.94 3.59
C SER A 81 -6.07 2.48 4.08
N ALA A 82 -6.98 2.12 4.98
CA ALA A 82 -7.15 0.72 5.40
C ALA A 82 -7.60 -0.16 4.22
N LEU A 83 -8.59 0.31 3.45
CA LEU A 83 -9.10 -0.39 2.26
C LEU A 83 -8.01 -0.56 1.19
N SER A 84 -7.21 0.48 0.93
CA SER A 84 -6.08 0.42 0.00
C SER A 84 -5.05 -0.63 0.41
N GLY A 85 -4.67 -0.69 1.69
CA GLY A 85 -3.74 -1.70 2.18
C GLY A 85 -4.29 -3.13 2.05
N ILE A 86 -5.58 -3.34 2.28
CA ILE A 86 -6.25 -4.62 2.07
C ILE A 86 -6.26 -4.97 0.58
N ASP A 87 -6.63 -4.05 -0.29
CA ASP A 87 -6.67 -4.23 -1.75
C ASP A 87 -5.30 -4.65 -2.30
N ILE A 88 -4.24 -3.94 -1.91
CA ILE A 88 -2.86 -4.27 -2.29
C ILE A 88 -2.49 -5.70 -1.86
N ALA A 89 -2.81 -6.10 -0.63
CA ALA A 89 -2.51 -7.43 -0.13
C ALA A 89 -3.29 -8.52 -0.89
N LEU A 90 -4.54 -8.27 -1.27
CA LEU A 90 -5.34 -9.20 -2.07
C LEU A 90 -4.81 -9.35 -3.50
N TRP A 91 -4.38 -8.25 -4.13
CA TRP A 91 -3.71 -8.30 -5.43
C TRP A 91 -2.38 -9.05 -5.35
N ASP A 92 -1.59 -8.89 -4.28
CA ASP A 92 -0.35 -9.65 -4.06
C ASP A 92 -0.62 -11.16 -3.94
N ILE A 93 -1.68 -11.56 -3.21
CA ILE A 93 -2.13 -12.96 -3.19
C ILE A 93 -2.47 -13.44 -4.61
N LYS A 94 -3.26 -12.66 -5.36
CA LYS A 94 -3.70 -13.02 -6.71
C LYS A 94 -2.53 -13.20 -7.67
N GLY A 95 -1.54 -12.28 -7.61
CA GLY A 95 -0.31 -12.39 -8.39
C GLY A 95 0.46 -13.66 -8.07
N LYS A 96 0.63 -13.99 -6.79
CA LYS A 96 1.32 -15.20 -6.34
C LYS A 96 0.59 -16.48 -6.76
N VAL A 97 -0.73 -16.51 -6.67
CA VAL A 97 -1.55 -17.65 -7.10
C VAL A 97 -1.42 -17.90 -8.60
N TYR A 98 -1.39 -16.86 -9.41
CA TYR A 98 -1.25 -16.98 -10.87
C TYR A 98 0.20 -17.07 -11.34
N GLY A 99 1.19 -16.91 -10.43
CA GLY A 99 2.60 -16.86 -10.80
C GLY A 99 2.94 -15.68 -11.72
N GLN A 100 2.19 -14.58 -11.60
CA GLN A 100 2.33 -13.39 -12.44
C GLN A 100 2.55 -12.13 -11.59
N PRO A 101 3.45 -11.23 -12.02
CA PRO A 101 3.56 -9.93 -11.39
C PRO A 101 2.31 -9.10 -11.64
N ILE A 102 1.94 -8.24 -10.68
CA ILE A 102 0.67 -7.48 -10.72
C ILE A 102 0.53 -6.64 -11.98
N HIS A 103 1.60 -6.03 -12.48
CA HIS A 103 1.53 -5.24 -13.71
C HIS A 103 1.08 -6.06 -14.93
N GLN A 104 1.37 -7.37 -14.98
CA GLN A 104 0.86 -8.25 -16.05
C GLN A 104 -0.64 -8.48 -15.92
N LEU A 105 -1.14 -8.63 -14.68
CA LEU A 105 -2.58 -8.79 -14.43
C LEU A 105 -3.36 -7.50 -14.72
N LEU A 106 -2.70 -6.34 -14.68
CA LEU A 106 -3.28 -5.03 -14.95
C LEU A 106 -3.10 -4.56 -16.41
N GLY A 107 -2.64 -5.43 -17.32
CA GLY A 107 -2.53 -5.13 -18.74
C GLY A 107 -1.12 -5.05 -19.30
N GLY A 108 -0.10 -5.32 -18.50
CA GLY A 108 1.29 -5.37 -18.89
C GLY A 108 2.05 -4.03 -18.83
N PRO A 109 3.34 -4.04 -19.09
CA PRO A 109 4.16 -2.84 -19.00
C PRO A 109 4.01 -1.94 -20.23
N VAL A 110 3.95 -0.64 -20.01
CA VAL A 110 4.00 0.37 -21.07
C VAL A 110 5.39 1.00 -21.21
N ARG A 111 6.31 0.64 -20.30
CA ARG A 111 7.70 1.08 -20.30
C ARG A 111 8.54 0.10 -19.48
N ASP A 112 9.83 0.06 -19.76
CA ASP A 112 10.82 -0.78 -19.07
C ASP A 112 11.59 -0.01 -17.98
N ARG A 113 11.51 1.33 -18.02
CA ARG A 113 12.15 2.24 -17.05
C ARG A 113 11.19 3.31 -16.60
N ILE A 114 11.33 3.69 -15.31
CA ILE A 114 10.59 4.79 -14.69
C ILE A 114 11.59 5.89 -14.38
N ARG A 115 11.32 7.11 -14.89
CA ARG A 115 12.07 8.30 -14.49
C ARG A 115 11.85 8.55 -13.00
N SER A 116 12.93 8.57 -12.24
CA SER A 116 12.90 8.79 -10.80
C SER A 116 13.33 10.20 -10.46
N TYR A 117 12.75 10.75 -9.42
CA TYR A 117 13.23 11.96 -8.77
C TYR A 117 13.69 11.63 -7.35
N ARG A 118 14.48 12.50 -6.77
CA ARG A 118 14.87 12.40 -5.37
C ARG A 118 14.50 13.68 -4.63
N TRP A 119 14.12 13.50 -3.36
CA TRP A 119 13.82 14.63 -2.49
C TRP A 119 15.12 15.29 -2.00
N THR A 120 15.11 16.60 -1.98
CA THR A 120 16.08 17.42 -1.27
C THR A 120 15.34 18.53 -0.53
N GLY A 121 15.93 19.05 0.52
CA GLY A 121 15.37 20.13 1.31
C GLY A 121 16.48 20.94 1.96
N GLY A 122 16.08 22.04 2.57
CA GLY A 122 16.95 22.90 3.34
C GLY A 122 16.16 24.15 3.76
N ASP A 123 16.49 24.69 4.93
CA ASP A 123 15.81 25.86 5.50
C ASP A 123 16.28 27.17 4.85
N ARG A 124 17.28 27.10 3.97
CA ARG A 124 17.86 28.26 3.28
C ARG A 124 18.00 27.97 1.78
N PRO A 125 17.87 29.01 0.93
CA PRO A 125 18.04 28.83 -0.51
C PRO A 125 19.41 28.24 -0.92
N SER A 126 20.48 28.59 -0.19
CA SER A 126 21.82 28.05 -0.42
C SER A 126 21.86 26.52 -0.20
N SER A 127 21.28 26.03 0.89
CA SER A 127 21.23 24.60 1.20
C SER A 127 20.42 23.81 0.16
N LEU A 128 19.34 24.41 -0.36
CA LEU A 128 18.55 23.82 -1.43
C LEU A 128 19.36 23.73 -2.72
N ILE A 129 20.10 24.78 -3.09
CA ILE A 129 20.95 24.79 -4.29
C ILE A 129 22.04 23.71 -4.18
N GLU A 130 22.72 23.62 -3.05
CA GLU A 130 23.73 22.59 -2.80
C GLU A 130 23.16 21.18 -2.92
N GLY A 131 21.97 20.95 -2.33
CA GLY A 131 21.26 19.67 -2.44
C GLY A 131 20.88 19.31 -3.87
N VAL A 132 20.40 20.27 -4.66
CA VAL A 132 20.06 20.06 -6.09
C VAL A 132 21.31 19.74 -6.91
N ILE A 133 22.42 20.45 -6.66
CA ILE A 133 23.70 20.20 -7.35
C ILE A 133 24.20 18.79 -7.02
N SER A 134 24.18 18.39 -5.75
CA SER A 134 24.57 17.04 -5.33
C SER A 134 23.76 15.95 -6.05
N LEU A 135 22.43 16.10 -6.09
CA LEU A 135 21.56 15.14 -6.76
C LEU A 135 21.77 15.08 -8.28
N ARG A 136 22.04 16.23 -8.91
CA ARG A 136 22.43 16.27 -10.33
C ARG A 136 23.73 15.48 -10.56
N ASP A 137 24.72 15.67 -9.70
CA ASP A 137 26.01 14.99 -9.82
C ASP A 137 25.91 13.48 -9.52
N GLU A 138 24.88 13.05 -8.75
CA GLU A 138 24.48 11.65 -8.60
C GLU A 138 23.71 11.10 -9.83
N GLY A 139 23.39 11.93 -10.82
CA GLY A 139 22.72 11.52 -12.06
C GLY A 139 21.21 11.69 -12.08
N PHE A 140 20.61 12.35 -11.08
CA PHE A 140 19.18 12.67 -11.11
C PHE A 140 18.91 13.90 -11.98
N ASP A 141 17.93 13.78 -12.87
CA ASP A 141 17.45 14.85 -13.74
C ASP A 141 16.14 15.48 -13.27
N ALA A 142 15.64 15.04 -12.13
CA ALA A 142 14.45 15.57 -11.47
C ALA A 142 14.63 15.56 -9.96
N VAL A 143 14.17 16.62 -9.30
CA VAL A 143 14.21 16.77 -7.84
C VAL A 143 12.85 17.23 -7.32
N LYS A 144 12.53 16.83 -6.09
CA LYS A 144 11.39 17.32 -5.33
C LYS A 144 11.88 18.07 -4.10
N PHE A 145 11.30 19.23 -3.84
CA PHE A 145 11.48 20.01 -2.61
C PHE A 145 10.14 20.63 -2.18
N ASN A 146 10.05 21.06 -0.95
CA ASN A 146 8.87 21.73 -0.37
C ASN A 146 9.18 23.22 -0.26
#